data_f260ee3059ea6af3eb93aba27e1e520c
#
_entry.id   f260ee3059ea6af3eb93aba27e1e520c
#
_cell.length_a   1.000
_cell.length_b   1.000
_cell.length_c   1.000
_cell.angle_alpha   90.00
_cell.angle_beta   90.00
_cell.angle_gamma   90.00
#
_symmetry.space_group_name_H-M   'P 1'
#
loop_
_entity.id
_entity.type
_entity.pdbx_description
1 polymer ?
#
loop_
_entity_poly.entity_id
_entity_poly.type
_entity_poly.pdbx_seq_one_letter_code
_entity_poly.pdbx_strand_id
1 'polypeptide(L)'
;MSETTILVLGVAAFTAIVLVLVAIILFAKSKLVDSGDITIQINNDPNKAITLPAGGKLLGALASKGIFVSSACGGGGSCGQCVVKVKSGGGEILPTELSHITKREAKEGYRLSCQVNVKGNMDIELPEEIFGVKKWECTVISNDNKATFIKELKLAIPEGEEVPFRAGGYIQIEADPHTVYYKDFDIPEEYHEDWDKYDLWRY
;
A
#
# COMPACT_ATOMS: atom_id res chain seq x y z
N MET A 1 49.08 27.38 2.38
CA MET A 1 47.71 27.32 2.88
C MET A 1 47.76 26.48 4.14
N SER A 2 47.15 26.92 5.22
CA SER A 2 47.11 26.10 6.45
C SER A 2 46.16 24.88 6.20
N GLU A 3 46.42 23.77 6.92
CA GLU A 3 45.57 22.57 6.81
C GLU A 3 44.10 22.91 7.10
N THR A 4 43.84 23.80 8.05
CA THR A 4 42.49 24.30 8.38
C THR A 4 41.83 25.02 7.21
N THR A 5 42.58 25.79 6.41
CA THR A 5 42.06 26.49 5.24
C THR A 5 41.63 25.49 4.13
N ILE A 6 42.45 24.44 3.93
CA ILE A 6 42.13 23.39 2.95
C ILE A 6 40.87 22.62 3.37
N LEU A 7 40.74 22.29 4.65
CA LEU A 7 39.59 21.59 5.21
C LEU A 7 38.29 22.41 5.06
N VAL A 8 38.36 23.70 5.43
CA VAL A 8 37.19 24.61 5.29
C VAL A 8 36.76 24.77 3.83
N LEU A 9 37.72 24.96 2.92
CA LEU A 9 37.44 25.06 1.50
C LEU A 9 36.85 23.75 0.95
N GLY A 10 37.35 22.59 1.39
CA GLY A 10 36.83 21.29 0.99
C GLY A 10 35.38 21.09 1.43
N VAL A 11 35.07 21.39 2.70
CA VAL A 11 33.71 21.31 3.23
C VAL A 11 32.79 22.28 2.51
N ALA A 12 33.22 23.52 2.30
CA ALA A 12 32.42 24.52 1.60
C ALA A 12 32.12 24.12 0.15
N ALA A 13 33.13 23.61 -0.57
CA ALA A 13 32.95 23.12 -1.94
C ALA A 13 32.00 21.92 -2.00
N PHE A 14 32.14 20.94 -1.10
CA PHE A 14 31.24 19.79 -1.02
C PHE A 14 29.80 20.23 -0.74
N THR A 15 29.61 21.09 0.26
CA THR A 15 28.29 21.62 0.60
C THR A 15 27.65 22.38 -0.58
N ALA A 16 28.43 23.20 -1.28
CA ALA A 16 27.94 23.92 -2.44
C ALA A 16 27.50 22.97 -3.57
N ILE A 17 28.28 21.92 -3.85
CA ILE A 17 27.92 20.90 -4.85
C ILE A 17 26.61 20.20 -4.46
N VAL A 18 26.46 19.78 -3.21
CA VAL A 18 25.23 19.12 -2.74
C VAL A 18 24.04 20.06 -2.87
N LEU A 19 24.15 21.31 -2.48
CA LEU A 19 23.06 22.29 -2.59
C LEU A 19 22.67 22.55 -4.06
N VAL A 20 23.64 22.63 -4.96
CA VAL A 20 23.38 22.77 -6.41
C VAL A 20 22.63 21.54 -6.94
N LEU A 21 23.07 20.33 -6.59
CA LEU A 21 22.39 19.11 -7.01
C LEU A 21 20.95 19.04 -6.49
N VAL A 22 20.73 19.38 -5.21
CA VAL A 22 19.39 19.44 -4.62
C VAL A 22 18.52 20.47 -5.36
N ALA A 23 19.05 21.66 -5.64
CA ALA A 23 18.33 22.69 -6.38
C ALA A 23 17.94 22.22 -7.79
N ILE A 24 18.85 21.54 -8.50
CA ILE A 24 18.57 20.96 -9.83
C ILE A 24 17.46 19.91 -9.74
N ILE A 25 17.51 19.01 -8.75
CA ILE A 25 16.49 17.98 -8.55
C ILE A 25 15.13 18.62 -8.24
N LEU A 26 15.07 19.59 -7.32
CA LEU A 26 13.82 20.28 -6.99
C LEU A 26 13.25 21.05 -8.18
N PHE A 27 14.11 21.72 -8.96
CA PHE A 27 13.70 22.39 -10.18
C PHE A 27 13.17 21.40 -11.22
N ALA A 28 13.87 20.31 -11.46
CA ALA A 28 13.42 19.25 -12.38
C ALA A 28 12.09 18.65 -11.90
N LYS A 29 11.95 18.37 -10.60
CA LYS A 29 10.70 17.89 -10.01
C LYS A 29 9.55 18.86 -10.26
N SER A 30 9.75 20.17 -10.06
CA SER A 30 8.70 21.18 -10.23
C SER A 30 8.24 21.35 -11.70
N LYS A 31 9.07 20.92 -12.66
CA LYS A 31 8.76 21.02 -14.10
C LYS A 31 8.28 19.71 -14.72
N LEU A 32 8.70 18.57 -14.16
CA LEU A 32 8.46 17.23 -14.73
C LEU A 32 7.36 16.47 -14.00
N VAL A 33 7.06 16.83 -12.75
CA VAL A 33 5.99 16.20 -11.98
C VAL A 33 4.79 17.13 -11.99
N ASP A 34 3.72 16.68 -12.61
CA ASP A 34 2.43 17.37 -12.54
C ASP A 34 1.95 17.32 -11.09
N SER A 35 1.86 18.48 -10.45
CA SER A 35 1.44 18.64 -9.05
C SER A 35 -0.02 19.08 -8.91
N GLY A 36 -0.75 19.09 -10.03
CA GLY A 36 -2.18 19.41 -10.06
C GLY A 36 -3.06 18.24 -9.62
N ASP A 37 -4.34 18.54 -9.45
CA ASP A 37 -5.36 17.52 -9.29
C ASP A 37 -5.52 16.74 -10.60
N ILE A 38 -5.58 15.43 -10.48
CA ILE A 38 -5.79 14.50 -11.58
C ILE A 38 -7.14 13.80 -11.42
N THR A 39 -7.70 13.38 -12.53
CA THR A 39 -8.95 12.63 -12.56
C THR A 39 -8.68 11.20 -12.99
N ILE A 40 -9.17 10.25 -12.18
CA ILE A 40 -9.21 8.83 -12.52
C ILE A 40 -10.65 8.51 -12.93
N GLN A 41 -10.85 8.23 -14.21
CA GLN A 41 -12.12 7.75 -14.74
C GLN A 41 -12.26 6.27 -14.47
N ILE A 42 -13.38 5.83 -13.93
CA ILE A 42 -13.62 4.43 -13.57
C ILE A 42 -14.81 3.89 -14.34
N ASN A 43 -14.63 2.77 -15.06
CA ASN A 43 -15.65 2.05 -15.83
C ASN A 43 -16.39 2.93 -16.85
N ASN A 44 -15.76 4.00 -17.35
CA ASN A 44 -16.40 5.02 -18.21
C ASN A 44 -17.66 5.66 -17.60
N ASP A 45 -17.83 5.59 -16.27
CA ASP A 45 -18.96 6.18 -15.56
C ASP A 45 -18.54 7.54 -14.95
N PRO A 46 -19.11 8.67 -15.39
CA PRO A 46 -18.77 9.99 -14.84
C PRO A 46 -19.05 10.10 -13.33
N ASN A 47 -20.03 9.33 -12.80
CA ASN A 47 -20.38 9.35 -11.39
C ASN A 47 -19.37 8.61 -10.51
N LYS A 48 -18.58 7.71 -11.11
CA LYS A 48 -17.50 6.97 -10.43
C LYS A 48 -16.14 7.64 -10.61
N ALA A 49 -16.04 8.76 -11.33
CA ALA A 49 -14.79 9.48 -11.49
C ALA A 49 -14.31 10.07 -10.16
N ILE A 50 -13.03 9.92 -9.86
CA ILE A 50 -12.41 10.46 -8.66
C ILE A 50 -11.34 11.47 -8.99
N THR A 51 -11.31 12.57 -8.23
CA THR A 51 -10.28 13.60 -8.35
C THR A 51 -9.41 13.60 -7.10
N LEU A 52 -8.10 13.63 -7.28
CA LEU A 52 -7.11 13.61 -6.21
C LEU A 52 -5.80 14.23 -6.69
N PRO A 53 -4.92 14.68 -5.78
CA PRO A 53 -3.59 15.16 -6.15
C PRO A 53 -2.76 14.08 -6.84
N ALA A 54 -1.99 14.47 -7.86
CA ALA A 54 -1.05 13.57 -8.51
C ALA A 54 -0.01 13.05 -7.50
N GLY A 55 0.36 11.79 -7.64
CA GLY A 55 1.37 11.15 -6.79
C GLY A 55 0.89 9.86 -6.15
N GLY A 56 1.84 9.12 -5.58
CA GLY A 56 1.54 7.86 -4.93
C GLY A 56 1.20 6.71 -5.88
N LYS A 57 0.68 5.65 -5.31
CA LYS A 57 0.28 4.43 -6.02
C LYS A 57 -1.23 4.38 -6.21
N LEU A 58 -1.68 3.80 -7.34
CA LEU A 58 -3.10 3.69 -7.68
C LEU A 58 -3.90 2.96 -6.58
N LEU A 59 -3.34 1.91 -5.97
CA LEU A 59 -3.97 1.20 -4.86
C LEU A 59 -4.33 2.15 -3.70
N GLY A 60 -3.38 2.95 -3.24
CA GLY A 60 -3.60 3.92 -2.16
C GLY A 60 -4.55 5.06 -2.57
N ALA A 61 -4.47 5.51 -3.82
CA ALA A 61 -5.35 6.51 -4.37
C ALA A 61 -6.82 6.05 -4.37
N LEU A 62 -7.08 4.82 -4.80
CA LEU A 62 -8.42 4.21 -4.75
C LEU A 62 -8.90 4.03 -3.31
N ALA A 63 -8.05 3.49 -2.43
CA ALA A 63 -8.40 3.29 -1.03
C ALA A 63 -8.77 4.61 -0.31
N SER A 64 -8.08 5.72 -0.60
CA SER A 64 -8.39 7.04 -0.03
C SER A 64 -9.79 7.57 -0.42
N LYS A 65 -10.39 6.99 -1.44
CA LYS A 65 -11.75 7.29 -1.92
C LYS A 65 -12.77 6.19 -1.58
N GLY A 66 -12.40 5.25 -0.70
CA GLY A 66 -13.28 4.17 -0.26
C GLY A 66 -13.43 3.04 -1.29
N ILE A 67 -12.56 2.98 -2.30
CA ILE A 67 -12.56 1.91 -3.31
C ILE A 67 -11.45 0.93 -2.95
N PHE A 68 -11.83 -0.22 -2.42
CA PHE A 68 -10.89 -1.19 -1.87
C PHE A 68 -10.62 -2.32 -2.87
N VAL A 69 -9.42 -2.30 -3.43
CA VAL A 69 -8.91 -3.36 -4.29
C VAL A 69 -8.15 -4.36 -3.42
N SER A 70 -8.41 -5.65 -3.62
CA SER A 70 -7.76 -6.73 -2.86
C SER A 70 -6.24 -6.64 -2.89
N SER A 71 -5.60 -6.73 -1.73
CA SER A 71 -4.13 -6.69 -1.62
C SER A 71 -3.65 -7.37 -0.35
N ALA A 72 -3.44 -8.69 -0.37
CA ALA A 72 -2.98 -9.45 0.80
C ALA A 72 -1.56 -9.07 1.27
N CYS A 73 -0.72 -8.51 0.40
CA CYS A 73 0.63 -8.06 0.76
C CYS A 73 0.70 -6.59 1.20
N GLY A 74 -0.44 -5.92 1.39
CA GLY A 74 -0.46 -4.50 1.77
C GLY A 74 0.16 -3.55 0.73
N GLY A 75 0.20 -3.95 -0.53
CA GLY A 75 0.77 -3.13 -1.61
C GLY A 75 2.24 -3.43 -1.94
N GLY A 76 2.84 -4.46 -1.35
CA GLY A 76 4.25 -4.85 -1.58
C GLY A 76 4.55 -5.46 -2.95
N GLY A 77 3.53 -5.75 -3.78
CA GLY A 77 3.72 -6.29 -5.13
C GLY A 77 3.97 -7.80 -5.20
N SER A 78 3.84 -8.53 -4.09
CA SER A 78 4.21 -9.95 -3.99
C SER A 78 3.05 -10.93 -4.08
N CYS A 79 1.79 -10.49 -3.90
CA CYS A 79 0.63 -11.40 -3.90
C CYS A 79 -0.13 -11.46 -5.23
N GLY A 80 0.05 -10.51 -6.12
CA GLY A 80 -0.63 -10.46 -7.40
C GLY A 80 -2.15 -10.17 -7.36
N GLN A 81 -2.74 -9.89 -6.19
CA GLN A 81 -4.20 -9.78 -6.04
C GLN A 81 -4.77 -8.43 -6.48
N CYS A 82 -3.96 -7.38 -6.44
CA CYS A 82 -4.41 -6.01 -6.73
C CYS A 82 -4.50 -5.71 -8.24
N VAL A 83 -4.91 -6.70 -9.02
CA VAL A 83 -5.03 -6.56 -10.48
C VAL A 83 -6.20 -5.66 -10.85
N VAL A 84 -5.94 -4.69 -11.69
CA VAL A 84 -6.92 -3.78 -12.29
C VAL A 84 -6.60 -3.63 -13.77
N LYS A 85 -7.57 -3.23 -14.58
CA LYS A 85 -7.31 -2.94 -15.98
C LYS A 85 -7.17 -1.45 -16.18
N VAL A 86 -6.00 -1.02 -16.67
CA VAL A 86 -5.68 0.38 -16.94
C VAL A 86 -5.73 0.60 -18.44
N LYS A 87 -6.69 1.41 -18.89
CA LYS A 87 -6.89 1.72 -20.32
C LYS A 87 -5.92 2.81 -20.78
N SER A 88 -5.68 3.80 -19.89
CA SER A 88 -4.75 4.88 -20.17
C SER A 88 -4.17 5.48 -18.90
N GLY A 89 -3.03 6.16 -19.00
CA GLY A 89 -2.40 6.90 -17.90
C GLY A 89 -1.55 6.05 -16.93
N GLY A 90 -1.50 4.72 -17.10
CA GLY A 90 -0.76 3.83 -16.20
C GLY A 90 0.75 3.74 -16.41
N GLY A 91 1.27 4.36 -17.46
CA GLY A 91 2.67 4.23 -17.86
C GLY A 91 3.04 2.81 -18.31
N GLU A 92 4.33 2.53 -18.43
CA GLU A 92 4.83 1.21 -18.83
C GLU A 92 4.71 0.19 -17.70
N ILE A 93 4.52 -1.08 -18.05
CA ILE A 93 4.49 -2.18 -17.08
C ILE A 93 5.88 -2.41 -16.50
N LEU A 94 5.93 -2.63 -15.19
CA LEU A 94 7.19 -2.87 -14.49
C LEU A 94 7.55 -4.37 -14.53
N PRO A 95 8.85 -4.70 -14.53
CA PRO A 95 9.30 -6.10 -14.45
C PRO A 95 8.73 -6.86 -13.25
N THR A 96 8.51 -6.17 -12.12
CA THR A 96 7.90 -6.72 -10.91
C THR A 96 6.44 -7.17 -11.11
N GLU A 97 5.71 -6.54 -12.02
CA GLU A 97 4.33 -6.91 -12.35
C GLU A 97 4.27 -8.18 -13.21
N LEU A 98 5.29 -8.41 -14.05
CA LEU A 98 5.36 -9.55 -14.97
C LEU A 98 5.56 -10.91 -14.27
N SER A 99 5.83 -10.92 -12.96
CA SER A 99 5.81 -12.15 -12.16
C SER A 99 4.38 -12.63 -11.85
N HIS A 100 3.38 -11.76 -11.97
CA HIS A 100 1.98 -12.02 -11.63
C HIS A 100 1.03 -11.81 -12.82
N ILE A 101 1.43 -11.01 -13.80
CA ILE A 101 0.65 -10.64 -14.98
C ILE A 101 1.34 -11.24 -16.21
N THR A 102 0.61 -12.03 -16.97
CA THR A 102 1.13 -12.61 -18.21
C THR A 102 1.34 -11.53 -19.28
N LYS A 103 2.20 -11.81 -20.26
CA LYS A 103 2.44 -10.89 -21.38
C LYS A 103 1.17 -10.58 -22.19
N ARG A 104 0.20 -11.49 -22.20
CA ARG A 104 -1.09 -11.29 -22.84
C ARG A 104 -1.95 -10.28 -22.06
N GLU A 105 -2.11 -10.52 -20.76
CA GLU A 105 -2.85 -9.61 -19.87
C GLU A 105 -2.24 -8.21 -19.85
N ALA A 106 -0.89 -8.11 -19.85
CA ALA A 106 -0.20 -6.82 -19.95
C ALA A 106 -0.57 -6.05 -21.21
N LYS A 107 -0.71 -6.75 -22.36
CA LYS A 107 -1.17 -6.12 -23.61
C LYS A 107 -2.65 -5.73 -23.59
N GLU A 108 -3.46 -6.42 -22.80
CA GLU A 108 -4.88 -6.12 -22.58
C GLU A 108 -5.09 -5.00 -21.54
N GLY A 109 -4.00 -4.48 -20.95
CA GLY A 109 -4.02 -3.36 -20.00
C GLY A 109 -4.10 -3.76 -18.54
N TYR A 110 -3.99 -5.06 -18.20
CA TYR A 110 -3.97 -5.47 -16.79
C TYR A 110 -2.68 -5.06 -16.10
N ARG A 111 -2.80 -4.52 -14.89
CA ARG A 111 -1.73 -3.97 -14.08
C ARG A 111 -1.94 -4.28 -12.60
N LEU A 112 -0.88 -4.29 -11.83
CA LEU A 112 -0.97 -4.30 -10.37
C LEU A 112 -1.14 -2.87 -9.85
N SER A 113 -2.30 -2.53 -9.29
CA SER A 113 -2.59 -1.17 -8.81
C SER A 113 -1.58 -0.68 -7.77
N CYS A 114 -0.98 -1.58 -6.99
CA CYS A 114 0.09 -1.24 -6.05
C CYS A 114 1.43 -0.86 -6.73
N GLN A 115 1.61 -1.17 -8.01
CA GLN A 115 2.82 -0.82 -8.76
C GLN A 115 2.60 0.38 -9.69
N VAL A 116 1.37 0.67 -10.08
CA VAL A 116 1.03 1.79 -10.95
C VAL A 116 1.17 3.12 -10.19
N ASN A 117 1.97 4.04 -10.74
CA ASN A 117 2.09 5.40 -10.21
C ASN A 117 1.02 6.31 -10.84
N VAL A 118 0.38 7.10 -9.99
CA VAL A 118 -0.62 8.11 -10.40
C VAL A 118 0.12 9.40 -10.75
N LYS A 119 0.40 9.61 -12.03
CA LYS A 119 1.18 10.77 -12.52
C LYS A 119 0.34 11.80 -13.28
N GLY A 120 -0.85 11.44 -13.71
CA GLY A 120 -1.74 12.26 -14.50
C GLY A 120 -3.10 11.60 -14.62
N ASN A 121 -3.97 12.12 -15.46
CA ASN A 121 -5.30 11.54 -15.67
C ASN A 121 -5.21 10.08 -16.13
N MET A 122 -6.11 9.27 -15.62
CA MET A 122 -6.15 7.84 -15.89
C MET A 122 -7.56 7.38 -16.25
N ASP A 123 -7.65 6.33 -17.06
CA ASP A 123 -8.89 5.59 -17.31
C ASP A 123 -8.66 4.13 -16.91
N ILE A 124 -9.48 3.66 -15.97
CA ILE A 124 -9.36 2.31 -15.42
C ILE A 124 -10.69 1.57 -15.46
N GLU A 125 -10.61 0.25 -15.49
CA GLU A 125 -11.74 -0.66 -15.36
C GLU A 125 -11.56 -1.49 -14.10
N LEU A 126 -12.60 -1.48 -13.26
CA LEU A 126 -12.66 -2.25 -12.01
C LEU A 126 -13.86 -3.19 -12.07
N PRO A 127 -13.75 -4.43 -11.53
CA PRO A 127 -14.88 -5.32 -11.34
C PRO A 127 -15.98 -4.66 -10.50
N GLU A 128 -17.24 -4.90 -10.84
CA GLU A 128 -18.37 -4.29 -10.09
C GLU A 128 -18.41 -4.74 -8.63
N GLU A 129 -17.89 -5.93 -8.33
CA GLU A 129 -17.82 -6.46 -6.95
C GLU A 129 -17.01 -5.56 -6.01
N ILE A 130 -16.05 -4.80 -6.54
CA ILE A 130 -15.22 -3.88 -5.74
C ILE A 130 -16.06 -2.74 -5.14
N PHE A 131 -17.12 -2.31 -5.80
CA PHE A 131 -17.99 -1.25 -5.31
C PHE A 131 -18.96 -1.70 -4.21
N GLY A 132 -19.09 -3.02 -3.99
CA GLY A 132 -19.84 -3.61 -2.89
C GLY A 132 -19.01 -3.87 -1.63
N VAL A 133 -17.72 -3.57 -1.64
CA VAL A 133 -16.85 -3.76 -0.47
C VAL A 133 -17.19 -2.72 0.58
N LYS A 134 -17.51 -3.19 1.78
CA LYS A 134 -17.83 -2.37 2.95
C LYS A 134 -16.74 -2.55 4.01
N LYS A 135 -16.38 -1.47 4.69
CA LYS A 135 -15.51 -1.49 5.86
C LYS A 135 -16.37 -1.40 7.12
N TRP A 136 -16.10 -2.27 8.08
CA TRP A 136 -16.73 -2.25 9.39
C TRP A 136 -15.68 -1.92 10.46
N GLU A 137 -16.04 -1.05 11.39
CA GLU A 137 -15.29 -0.88 12.63
C GLU A 137 -15.77 -1.93 13.62
N CYS A 138 -14.90 -2.87 13.94
CA CYS A 138 -15.23 -4.01 14.79
C CYS A 138 -14.54 -3.90 16.15
N THR A 139 -15.21 -4.36 17.19
CA THR A 139 -14.60 -4.48 18.53
C THR A 139 -14.02 -5.88 18.71
N VAL A 140 -12.79 -5.95 19.17
CA VAL A 140 -12.16 -7.25 19.51
C VAL A 140 -12.84 -7.84 20.75
N ILE A 141 -13.46 -9.02 20.60
CA ILE A 141 -14.04 -9.79 21.70
C ILE A 141 -12.97 -10.64 22.38
N SER A 142 -12.19 -11.35 21.58
CA SER A 142 -11.06 -12.16 22.07
C SER A 142 -10.01 -12.33 20.98
N ASN A 143 -8.78 -12.65 21.40
CA ASN A 143 -7.63 -12.94 20.54
C ASN A 143 -6.78 -14.03 21.19
N ASP A 144 -7.31 -15.26 21.18
CA ASP A 144 -6.76 -16.39 21.93
C ASP A 144 -5.77 -17.20 21.09
N ASN A 145 -4.70 -17.68 21.72
CA ASN A 145 -3.83 -18.67 21.11
C ASN A 145 -4.54 -20.02 21.02
N LYS A 146 -4.54 -20.65 19.85
CA LYS A 146 -4.99 -22.03 19.62
C LYS A 146 -3.82 -22.96 19.33
N ALA A 147 -2.70 -22.41 18.93
CA ALA A 147 -1.39 -23.03 18.82
C ALA A 147 -0.34 -21.93 18.82
N THR A 148 0.95 -22.25 18.93
CA THR A 148 2.07 -21.29 19.01
C THR A 148 2.00 -20.17 17.97
N PHE A 149 1.63 -20.48 16.73
CA PHE A 149 1.55 -19.52 15.62
C PHE A 149 0.13 -19.33 15.07
N ILE A 150 -0.90 -19.82 15.77
CA ILE A 150 -2.29 -19.71 15.33
C ILE A 150 -3.10 -19.03 16.42
N LYS A 151 -3.73 -17.90 16.04
CA LYS A 151 -4.66 -17.18 16.91
C LYS A 151 -6.08 -17.25 16.38
N GLU A 152 -7.03 -17.36 17.30
CA GLU A 152 -8.45 -17.15 17.01
C GLU A 152 -8.82 -15.72 17.40
N LEU A 153 -9.06 -14.88 16.39
CA LEU A 153 -9.53 -13.50 16.57
C LEU A 153 -11.05 -13.47 16.42
N LYS A 154 -11.75 -13.09 17.48
CA LYS A 154 -13.20 -12.87 17.47
C LYS A 154 -13.49 -11.39 17.48
N LEU A 155 -14.28 -10.96 16.49
CA LEU A 155 -14.68 -9.57 16.30
C LEU A 155 -16.20 -9.44 16.44
N ALA A 156 -16.64 -8.45 17.21
CA ALA A 156 -18.03 -8.02 17.19
C ALA A 156 -18.25 -7.08 16.00
N ILE A 157 -19.22 -7.40 15.17
CA ILE A 157 -19.69 -6.56 14.08
C ILE A 157 -20.66 -5.52 14.67
N PRO A 158 -20.72 -4.29 14.15
CA PRO A 158 -21.67 -3.29 14.58
C PRO A 158 -23.11 -3.81 14.55
N GLU A 159 -23.92 -3.39 15.51
CA GLU A 159 -25.30 -3.86 15.66
C GLU A 159 -26.13 -3.52 14.41
N GLY A 160 -26.89 -4.51 13.92
CA GLY A 160 -27.70 -4.39 12.72
C GLY A 160 -26.95 -4.57 11.40
N GLU A 161 -25.66 -4.86 11.44
CA GLU A 161 -24.84 -5.16 10.26
C GLU A 161 -24.67 -6.67 10.06
N GLU A 162 -24.56 -7.08 8.80
CA GLU A 162 -24.29 -8.47 8.42
C GLU A 162 -23.10 -8.49 7.45
N VAL A 163 -22.16 -9.41 7.68
CA VAL A 163 -21.04 -9.64 6.76
C VAL A 163 -21.45 -10.75 5.79
N PRO A 164 -21.67 -10.43 4.51
CA PRO A 164 -22.01 -11.44 3.53
C PRO A 164 -20.83 -12.42 3.38
N PHE A 165 -21.06 -13.68 3.72
CA PHE A 165 -20.07 -14.74 3.61
C PHE A 165 -20.28 -15.55 2.34
N ARG A 166 -19.19 -15.78 1.60
CA ARG A 166 -19.13 -16.71 0.47
C ARG A 166 -17.93 -17.63 0.65
N ALA A 167 -18.10 -18.92 0.45
CA ALA A 167 -17.01 -19.88 0.51
C ALA A 167 -15.89 -19.49 -0.47
N GLY A 168 -14.64 -19.46 0.00
CA GLY A 168 -13.49 -18.98 -0.75
C GLY A 168 -13.30 -17.46 -0.72
N GLY A 169 -14.19 -16.71 -0.06
CA GLY A 169 -13.99 -15.30 0.22
C GLY A 169 -12.90 -15.08 1.26
N TYR A 170 -12.32 -13.88 1.26
CA TYR A 170 -11.37 -13.44 2.30
C TYR A 170 -11.73 -12.01 2.73
N ILE A 171 -11.29 -11.66 3.92
CA ILE A 171 -11.42 -10.32 4.49
C ILE A 171 -10.04 -9.70 4.66
N GLN A 172 -9.97 -8.39 4.55
CA GLN A 172 -8.79 -7.63 4.94
C GLN A 172 -9.02 -7.07 6.34
N ILE A 173 -8.09 -7.33 7.26
CA ILE A 173 -8.07 -6.76 8.60
C ILE A 173 -7.12 -5.57 8.57
N GLU A 174 -7.55 -4.46 9.13
CA GLU A 174 -6.76 -3.25 9.31
C GLU A 174 -6.83 -2.84 10.79
N ALA A 175 -5.70 -2.48 11.36
CA ALA A 175 -5.61 -1.87 12.68
C ALA A 175 -5.01 -0.47 12.54
N ASP A 176 -5.48 0.44 13.39
CA ASP A 176 -4.90 1.78 13.44
C ASP A 176 -3.42 1.72 13.83
N PRO A 177 -2.59 2.65 13.37
CA PRO A 177 -1.19 2.72 13.77
C PRO A 177 -1.08 2.78 15.31
N HIS A 178 -0.42 1.80 15.89
CA HIS A 178 -0.21 1.71 17.33
C HIS A 178 1.16 1.12 17.63
N THR A 179 1.63 1.31 18.86
CA THR A 179 2.88 0.73 19.34
C THR A 179 2.55 -0.35 20.35
N VAL A 180 3.09 -1.54 20.15
CA VAL A 180 3.00 -2.67 21.09
C VAL A 180 4.39 -3.11 21.50
N TYR A 181 4.49 -3.61 22.73
CA TYR A 181 5.70 -4.23 23.24
C TYR A 181 5.43 -5.70 23.53
N TYR A 182 6.33 -6.59 23.13
CA TYR A 182 6.16 -8.04 23.32
C TYR A 182 5.96 -8.43 24.79
N LYS A 183 6.57 -7.70 25.72
CA LYS A 183 6.36 -7.89 27.17
C LYS A 183 4.91 -7.67 27.65
N ASP A 184 4.10 -7.00 26.82
CA ASP A 184 2.72 -6.69 27.15
C ASP A 184 1.75 -7.79 26.60
N PHE A 185 2.29 -8.81 25.92
CA PHE A 185 1.50 -9.93 25.43
C PHE A 185 1.24 -10.94 26.53
N ASP A 186 -0.02 -11.30 26.71
CA ASP A 186 -0.44 -12.41 27.54
C ASP A 186 -0.38 -13.71 26.70
N ILE A 187 0.67 -14.48 26.91
CA ILE A 187 0.91 -15.75 26.20
C ILE A 187 0.74 -16.88 27.19
N PRO A 188 -0.19 -17.86 26.95
CA PRO A 188 -0.35 -19.02 27.80
C PRO A 188 0.96 -19.79 27.98
N GLU A 189 1.22 -20.27 29.21
CA GLU A 189 2.46 -20.96 29.60
C GLU A 189 2.80 -22.14 28.69
N GLU A 190 1.79 -22.84 28.17
CA GLU A 190 1.96 -23.98 27.25
C GLU A 190 2.68 -23.62 25.95
N TYR A 191 2.76 -22.33 25.58
CA TYR A 191 3.44 -21.86 24.37
C TYR A 191 4.81 -21.19 24.66
N HIS A 192 5.21 -21.04 25.93
CA HIS A 192 6.44 -20.34 26.29
C HIS A 192 7.68 -21.06 25.75
N GLU A 193 7.70 -22.41 25.77
CA GLU A 193 8.83 -23.19 25.24
C GLU A 193 9.09 -22.88 23.77
N ASP A 194 8.05 -22.77 22.97
CA ASP A 194 8.17 -22.41 21.54
C ASP A 194 8.57 -20.94 21.38
N TRP A 195 8.06 -20.03 22.20
CA TRP A 195 8.41 -18.63 22.17
C TRP A 195 9.89 -18.41 22.52
N ASP A 196 10.40 -19.14 23.50
CA ASP A 196 11.82 -19.13 23.87
C ASP A 196 12.70 -19.74 22.76
N LYS A 197 12.29 -20.87 22.23
CA LYS A 197 13.00 -21.59 21.17
C LYS A 197 13.18 -20.75 19.91
N TYR A 198 12.18 -19.96 19.53
CA TYR A 198 12.20 -19.12 18.34
C TYR A 198 12.52 -17.65 18.64
N ASP A 199 12.90 -17.32 19.88
CA ASP A 199 13.27 -15.97 20.35
C ASP A 199 12.21 -14.89 20.01
N LEU A 200 10.93 -15.24 20.16
CA LEU A 200 9.81 -14.40 19.75
C LEU A 200 9.59 -13.19 20.66
N TRP A 201 10.17 -13.17 21.88
CA TRP A 201 10.09 -12.06 22.82
C TRP A 201 10.84 -10.79 22.39
N ARG A 202 11.63 -10.87 21.35
CA ARG A 202 12.50 -9.76 20.91
C ARG A 202 11.98 -8.98 19.71
N TYR A 203 10.92 -9.43 19.08
CA TYR A 203 10.42 -8.81 17.85
C TYR A 203 9.25 -7.86 18.10
#